data_61118c59993b27fc63200cf36bcbdaf0
#
_entry.id   61118c59993b27fc63200cf36bcbdaf0
#
_cell.length_a   1.000
_cell.length_b   1.000
_cell.length_c   1.000
_cell.angle_alpha   90.00
_cell.angle_beta   90.00
_cell.angle_gamma   90.00
#
_symmetry.space_group_name_H-M   'P 1'
#
loop_
_entity.id
_entity.type
_entity.pdbx_description
1 polymer ?
#
loop_
_entity_poly.entity_id
_entity_poly.type
_entity_poly.pdbx_seq_one_letter_code
_entity_poly.pdbx_strand_id
1 'polypeptide(L)'
;FRKIETFPVPVIAAVNGFALGGGNELAMSCDIRICSDNALFGQPEVGLGITPGFGGTQRLARLIGPGKAKEMVFASRNIKADEAYRVGLVNAVYTQEELMLAAKKLAGAIAKMAPIAVRNSKKAMNDGLQTDMDQAIVIEEKLFGGCFETEDQKNGMQAFLEKRKVEQFNNR
;
A
#
# COMPACT_ATOMS: atom_id res chain seq x y z
N PHE A 1 -3.14 7.69 -11.67
CA PHE A 1 -2.91 6.94 -10.40
C PHE A 1 -1.43 6.59 -10.18
N ARG A 2 -0.61 6.43 -11.24
CA ARG A 2 0.83 6.17 -11.06
C ARG A 2 1.52 7.19 -10.14
N LYS A 3 1.15 8.48 -10.20
CA LYS A 3 1.67 9.52 -9.30
C LYS A 3 1.40 9.23 -7.81
N ILE A 4 0.28 8.60 -7.46
CA ILE A 4 -0.02 8.20 -6.07
C ILE A 4 0.91 7.08 -5.64
N GLU A 5 1.05 6.07 -6.48
CA GLU A 5 1.91 4.90 -6.24
C GLU A 5 3.38 5.30 -6.06
N THR A 6 3.87 6.25 -6.87
CA THR A 6 5.25 6.77 -6.80
C THR A 6 5.41 7.97 -5.86
N PHE A 7 4.37 8.37 -5.14
CA PHE A 7 4.46 9.47 -4.18
C PHE A 7 5.49 9.14 -3.10
N PRO A 8 6.37 10.08 -2.70
CA PRO A 8 7.52 9.75 -1.86
C PRO A 8 7.16 9.26 -0.45
N VAL A 9 6.00 9.64 0.07
CA VAL A 9 5.53 9.16 1.37
C VAL A 9 4.42 8.11 1.21
N PRO A 10 4.23 7.21 2.19
CA PRO A 10 3.14 6.24 2.18
C PRO A 10 1.76 6.89 2.07
N VAL A 11 0.89 6.28 1.27
CA VAL A 11 -0.50 6.68 1.08
C VAL A 11 -1.42 5.55 1.54
N ILE A 12 -2.39 5.87 2.38
CA ILE A 12 -3.36 4.91 2.92
C ILE A 12 -4.72 5.19 2.29
N ALA A 13 -5.32 4.19 1.64
CA ALA A 13 -6.71 4.22 1.25
C ALA A 13 -7.58 3.75 2.43
N ALA A 14 -8.49 4.61 2.90
CA ALA A 14 -9.54 4.28 3.84
C ALA A 14 -10.88 4.21 3.09
N VAL A 15 -11.23 3.01 2.63
CA VAL A 15 -12.39 2.78 1.76
C VAL A 15 -13.66 2.67 2.60
N ASN A 16 -14.52 3.67 2.49
CA ASN A 16 -15.80 3.73 3.20
C ASN A 16 -16.97 3.52 2.22
N GLY A 17 -17.36 2.28 1.98
CA GLY A 17 -18.42 1.93 1.05
C GLY A 17 -17.92 1.41 -0.30
N PHE A 18 -18.46 1.91 -1.41
CA PHE A 18 -18.17 1.38 -2.74
C PHE A 18 -16.81 1.83 -3.29
N ALA A 19 -16.01 0.87 -3.72
CA ALA A 19 -14.80 1.06 -4.53
C ALA A 19 -14.91 0.20 -5.80
N LEU A 20 -15.54 0.73 -6.82
CA LEU A 20 -15.84 0.04 -8.07
C LEU A 20 -15.12 0.70 -9.24
N GLY A 21 -14.63 -0.09 -10.20
CA GLY A 21 -13.91 0.42 -11.35
C GLY A 21 -12.76 1.34 -10.97
N GLY A 22 -12.77 2.57 -11.47
CA GLY A 22 -11.77 3.58 -11.15
C GLY A 22 -11.59 3.86 -9.65
N GLY A 23 -12.63 3.69 -8.83
CA GLY A 23 -12.53 3.79 -7.37
C GLY A 23 -11.69 2.68 -6.75
N ASN A 24 -11.83 1.44 -7.23
CA ASN A 24 -10.99 0.33 -6.82
C ASN A 24 -9.55 0.50 -7.35
N GLU A 25 -9.39 0.97 -8.58
CA GLU A 25 -8.08 1.26 -9.18
C GLU A 25 -7.32 2.36 -8.42
N LEU A 26 -8.05 3.38 -7.93
CA LEU A 26 -7.52 4.42 -7.05
C LEU A 26 -7.06 3.83 -5.72
N ALA A 27 -7.88 3.01 -5.08
CA ALA A 27 -7.53 2.34 -3.82
C ALA A 27 -6.29 1.44 -3.99
N MET A 28 -6.22 0.68 -5.09
CA MET A 28 -5.07 -0.18 -5.41
C MET A 28 -3.79 0.61 -5.75
N SER A 29 -3.89 1.88 -6.12
CA SER A 29 -2.72 2.73 -6.35
C SER A 29 -2.10 3.27 -5.05
N CYS A 30 -2.78 3.13 -3.92
CA CYS A 30 -2.26 3.46 -2.59
C CYS A 30 -1.41 2.30 -2.04
N ASP A 31 -0.53 2.59 -1.09
CA ASP A 31 0.38 1.59 -0.51
C ASP A 31 -0.37 0.61 0.40
N ILE A 32 -1.25 1.13 1.23
CA ILE A 32 -2.03 0.36 2.21
C ILE A 32 -3.51 0.64 1.98
N ARG A 33 -4.33 -0.39 2.08
CA ARG A 33 -5.80 -0.31 1.94
C ARG A 33 -6.44 -0.88 3.19
N ILE A 34 -7.23 -0.07 3.87
CA ILE A 34 -8.15 -0.51 4.91
C ILE A 34 -9.56 -0.14 4.51
N CYS A 35 -10.56 -0.85 4.98
CA CYS A 35 -11.93 -0.57 4.61
C CYS A 35 -12.91 -0.72 5.76
N SER A 36 -14.11 -0.17 5.58
CA SER A 36 -15.26 -0.43 6.44
C SER A 36 -15.88 -1.80 6.11
N ASP A 37 -16.59 -2.37 7.05
CA ASP A 37 -17.28 -3.67 6.94
C ASP A 37 -18.37 -3.69 5.86
N ASN A 38 -18.92 -2.52 5.52
CA ASN A 38 -19.91 -2.34 4.44
C ASN A 38 -19.24 -2.08 3.06
N ALA A 39 -17.91 -2.12 2.96
CA ALA A 39 -17.22 -1.85 1.71
C ALA A 39 -17.47 -2.93 0.65
N LEU A 40 -17.54 -2.49 -0.61
CA LEU A 40 -17.72 -3.34 -1.77
C LEU A 40 -16.67 -2.99 -2.83
N PHE A 41 -15.96 -3.99 -3.32
CA PHE A 41 -14.89 -3.84 -4.31
C PHE A 41 -15.25 -4.55 -5.61
N GLY A 42 -14.89 -3.99 -6.76
CA GLY A 42 -15.14 -4.62 -8.05
C GLY A 42 -14.49 -3.91 -9.22
N GLN A 43 -14.46 -4.61 -10.37
CA GLN A 43 -14.05 -4.08 -11.67
C GLN A 43 -15.15 -4.39 -12.68
N PRO A 44 -16.22 -3.59 -12.72
CA PRO A 44 -17.43 -3.89 -13.50
C PRO A 44 -17.35 -3.46 -14.98
N GLU A 45 -16.21 -2.97 -15.45
CA GLU A 45 -16.02 -2.31 -16.74
C GLU A 45 -16.43 -3.17 -17.93
N VAL A 46 -16.21 -4.49 -17.87
CA VAL A 46 -16.58 -5.39 -18.98
C VAL A 46 -18.09 -5.48 -19.19
N GLY A 47 -18.88 -5.24 -18.12
CA GLY A 47 -20.33 -5.08 -18.24
C GLY A 47 -20.77 -3.85 -19.03
N LEU A 48 -19.86 -2.90 -19.23
CA LEU A 48 -20.06 -1.69 -20.07
C LEU A 48 -19.36 -1.82 -21.44
N GLY A 49 -18.78 -2.98 -21.77
CA GLY A 49 -18.09 -3.23 -23.03
C GLY A 49 -16.67 -2.62 -23.09
N ILE A 50 -16.07 -2.27 -21.97
CA ILE A 50 -14.70 -1.75 -21.88
C ILE A 50 -13.88 -2.56 -20.88
N THR A 51 -12.56 -2.40 -20.91
CA THR A 51 -11.64 -2.97 -19.92
C THR A 51 -11.37 -1.97 -18.79
N PRO A 52 -10.94 -2.41 -17.59
CA PRO A 52 -10.33 -1.51 -16.60
C PRO A 52 -9.19 -0.71 -17.24
N GLY A 53 -9.21 0.62 -17.08
CA GLY A 53 -8.34 1.53 -17.86
C GLY A 53 -7.28 2.27 -17.04
N PHE A 54 -7.38 2.25 -15.70
CA PHE A 54 -6.46 2.98 -14.83
C PHE A 54 -5.49 2.06 -14.05
N GLY A 55 -5.21 0.87 -14.60
CA GLY A 55 -4.27 -0.10 -14.06
C GLY A 55 -4.91 -1.24 -13.29
N GLY A 56 -6.24 -1.37 -13.30
CA GLY A 56 -6.96 -2.41 -12.58
C GLY A 56 -6.55 -3.82 -13.00
N THR A 57 -6.39 -4.08 -14.29
CA THR A 57 -5.94 -5.38 -14.79
C THR A 57 -4.56 -5.78 -14.26
N GLN A 58 -3.68 -4.80 -14.02
CA GLN A 58 -2.30 -5.03 -13.59
C GLN A 58 -2.18 -5.10 -12.07
N ARG A 59 -2.76 -4.13 -11.35
CA ARG A 59 -2.67 -4.08 -9.88
C ARG A 59 -3.48 -5.17 -9.22
N LEU A 60 -4.72 -5.40 -9.68
CA LEU A 60 -5.57 -6.42 -9.07
C LEU A 60 -4.93 -7.82 -9.16
N ALA A 61 -4.44 -8.19 -10.35
CA ALA A 61 -3.81 -9.49 -10.55
C ALA A 61 -2.54 -9.68 -9.70
N ARG A 62 -1.77 -8.61 -9.46
CA ARG A 62 -0.59 -8.66 -8.59
C ARG A 62 -0.94 -8.73 -7.11
N LEU A 63 -2.05 -8.12 -6.70
CA LEU A 63 -2.48 -8.10 -5.29
C LEU A 63 -3.15 -9.40 -4.86
N ILE A 64 -4.08 -9.94 -5.67
CA ILE A 64 -4.94 -11.07 -5.25
C ILE A 64 -4.74 -12.34 -6.09
N GLY A 65 -3.73 -12.33 -6.94
CA GLY A 65 -3.46 -13.42 -7.88
C GLY A 65 -4.32 -13.38 -9.14
N PRO A 66 -3.80 -13.92 -10.26
CA PRO A 66 -4.45 -13.77 -11.58
C PRO A 66 -5.79 -14.49 -11.68
N GLY A 67 -5.97 -15.64 -11.01
CA GLY A 67 -7.22 -16.39 -11.06
C GLY A 67 -8.38 -15.59 -10.47
N LYS A 68 -8.21 -15.08 -9.26
CA LYS A 68 -9.25 -14.29 -8.58
C LYS A 68 -9.51 -12.95 -9.28
N ALA A 69 -8.46 -12.30 -9.76
CA ALA A 69 -8.60 -11.07 -10.52
C ALA A 69 -9.40 -11.27 -11.81
N LYS A 70 -9.14 -12.35 -12.55
CA LYS A 70 -9.89 -12.72 -13.78
C LYS A 70 -11.37 -13.00 -13.47
N GLU A 71 -11.65 -13.75 -12.38
CA GLU A 71 -13.04 -13.99 -11.94
C GLU A 71 -13.78 -12.65 -11.70
N MET A 72 -13.17 -11.74 -10.96
CA MET A 72 -13.78 -10.45 -10.65
C MET A 72 -14.00 -9.60 -11.92
N VAL A 73 -12.99 -9.51 -12.79
CA VAL A 73 -13.08 -8.69 -14.01
C VAL A 73 -14.04 -9.33 -15.04
N PHE A 74 -13.86 -10.61 -15.36
CA PHE A 74 -14.61 -11.25 -16.46
C PHE A 74 -16.10 -11.40 -16.16
N ALA A 75 -16.45 -11.62 -14.89
CA ALA A 75 -17.82 -11.77 -14.45
C ALA A 75 -18.41 -10.45 -13.90
N SER A 76 -17.70 -9.32 -13.95
CA SER A 76 -18.08 -8.07 -13.27
C SER A 76 -18.48 -8.30 -11.82
N ARG A 77 -17.81 -9.25 -11.16
CA ARG A 77 -18.17 -9.67 -9.79
C ARG A 77 -17.63 -8.70 -8.76
N ASN A 78 -18.50 -8.24 -7.88
CA ASN A 78 -18.12 -7.48 -6.70
C ASN A 78 -17.87 -8.42 -5.52
N ILE A 79 -16.90 -8.07 -4.66
CA ILE A 79 -16.59 -8.77 -3.42
C ILE A 79 -16.78 -7.84 -2.22
N LYS A 80 -17.26 -8.40 -1.11
CA LYS A 80 -17.44 -7.67 0.17
C LYS A 80 -16.12 -7.54 0.92
N ALA A 81 -16.12 -6.73 1.97
CA ALA A 81 -14.96 -6.43 2.80
C ALA A 81 -14.26 -7.68 3.37
N ASP A 82 -15.02 -8.67 3.83
CA ASP A 82 -14.50 -9.93 4.37
C ASP A 82 -13.76 -10.77 3.31
N GLU A 83 -14.33 -10.85 2.10
CA GLU A 83 -13.67 -11.53 0.97
C GLU A 83 -12.46 -10.72 0.52
N ALA A 84 -12.54 -9.39 0.44
CA ALA A 84 -11.43 -8.52 0.07
C ALA A 84 -10.23 -8.68 1.04
N TYR A 85 -10.50 -8.82 2.34
CA TYR A 85 -9.48 -9.12 3.34
C TYR A 85 -8.88 -10.52 3.15
N ARG A 86 -9.71 -11.53 2.97
CA ARG A 86 -9.27 -12.93 2.80
C ARG A 86 -8.37 -13.12 1.57
N VAL A 87 -8.64 -12.40 0.48
CA VAL A 87 -7.83 -12.51 -0.76
C VAL A 87 -6.64 -11.55 -0.79
N GLY A 88 -6.45 -10.72 0.23
CA GLY A 88 -5.33 -9.77 0.33
C GLY A 88 -5.52 -8.46 -0.44
N LEU A 89 -6.74 -8.15 -0.87
CA LEU A 89 -7.02 -6.86 -1.52
C LEU A 89 -6.94 -5.70 -0.50
N VAL A 90 -7.37 -5.93 0.74
CA VAL A 90 -7.27 -4.96 1.83
C VAL A 90 -6.50 -5.54 3.02
N ASN A 91 -5.86 -4.67 3.79
CA ASN A 91 -4.99 -5.03 4.91
C ASN A 91 -5.78 -5.24 6.22
N ALA A 92 -6.93 -4.58 6.38
CA ALA A 92 -7.80 -4.72 7.55
C ALA A 92 -9.22 -4.21 7.25
N VAL A 93 -10.17 -4.69 8.06
CA VAL A 93 -11.57 -4.30 8.03
C VAL A 93 -11.94 -3.74 9.41
N TYR A 94 -12.69 -2.66 9.44
CA TYR A 94 -13.17 -1.97 10.64
C TYR A 94 -14.66 -1.67 10.51
N THR A 95 -15.32 -1.27 11.58
CA THR A 95 -16.63 -0.65 11.45
C THR A 95 -16.51 0.70 10.74
N GLN A 96 -17.63 1.20 10.21
CA GLN A 96 -17.64 2.49 9.52
C GLN A 96 -17.18 3.64 10.43
N GLU A 97 -17.56 3.58 11.71
CA GLU A 97 -17.21 4.58 12.73
C GLU A 97 -15.73 4.53 13.11
N GLU A 98 -15.14 3.34 13.12
CA GLU A 98 -13.74 3.13 13.52
C GLU A 98 -12.73 3.38 12.40
N LEU A 99 -13.17 3.30 11.14
CA LEU A 99 -12.28 3.31 9.96
C LEU A 99 -11.28 4.48 9.96
N MET A 100 -11.77 5.71 10.15
CA MET A 100 -10.91 6.89 10.11
C MET A 100 -9.99 7.02 11.32
N LEU A 101 -10.42 6.52 12.47
CA LEU A 101 -9.56 6.46 13.66
C LEU A 101 -8.41 5.46 13.44
N ALA A 102 -8.71 4.30 12.88
CA ALA A 102 -7.74 3.27 12.52
C ALA A 102 -6.75 3.79 11.46
N ALA A 103 -7.24 4.47 10.42
CA ALA A 103 -6.39 5.10 9.40
C ALA A 103 -5.41 6.12 10.02
N LYS A 104 -5.90 7.00 10.87
CA LYS A 104 -5.07 8.00 11.56
C LYS A 104 -4.07 7.36 12.52
N LYS A 105 -4.46 6.30 13.22
CA LYS A 105 -3.58 5.55 14.12
C LYS A 105 -2.42 4.91 13.33
N LEU A 106 -2.71 4.29 12.19
CA LEU A 106 -1.71 3.69 11.31
C LEU A 106 -0.79 4.76 10.72
N ALA A 107 -1.35 5.85 10.19
CA ALA A 107 -0.57 6.97 9.67
C ALA A 107 0.33 7.58 10.75
N GLY A 108 -0.17 7.75 11.97
CA GLY A 108 0.61 8.24 13.10
C GLY A 108 1.72 7.29 13.53
N ALA A 109 1.52 5.98 13.42
CA ALA A 109 2.57 4.99 13.66
C ALA A 109 3.70 5.09 12.61
N ILE A 110 3.34 5.23 11.34
CA ILE A 110 4.30 5.42 10.24
C ILE A 110 5.05 6.75 10.39
N ALA A 111 4.35 7.83 10.72
CA ALA A 111 4.92 9.18 10.87
C ALA A 111 5.94 9.30 12.01
N LYS A 112 5.94 8.36 12.96
CA LYS A 112 6.94 8.28 14.04
C LYS A 112 8.23 7.57 13.62
N MET A 113 8.27 6.93 12.47
CA MET A 113 9.46 6.24 11.98
C MET A 113 10.37 7.21 11.21
N ALA A 114 11.65 6.84 11.05
CA ALA A 114 12.64 7.64 10.30
C ALA A 114 12.15 7.88 8.85
N PRO A 115 11.85 9.13 8.47
CA PRO A 115 11.13 9.40 7.23
C PRO A 115 11.90 8.99 5.97
N ILE A 116 13.25 9.13 5.96
CA ILE A 116 14.09 8.70 4.83
C ILE A 116 14.03 7.18 4.69
N ALA A 117 14.13 6.44 5.79
CA ALA A 117 14.07 4.98 5.76
C ALA A 117 12.70 4.49 5.28
N VAL A 118 11.59 5.11 5.70
CA VAL A 118 10.24 4.79 5.20
C VAL A 118 10.14 5.02 3.69
N ARG A 119 10.62 6.18 3.19
CA ARG A 119 10.61 6.47 1.75
C ARG A 119 11.47 5.51 0.95
N ASN A 120 12.67 5.19 1.45
CA ASN A 120 13.57 4.24 0.81
C ASN A 120 12.98 2.84 0.78
N SER A 121 12.33 2.39 1.87
CA SER A 121 11.64 1.10 1.91
C SER A 121 10.49 1.04 0.90
N LYS A 122 9.66 2.09 0.81
CA LYS A 122 8.61 2.17 -0.21
C LYS A 122 9.20 2.12 -1.62
N LYS A 123 10.26 2.88 -1.88
CA LYS A 123 10.92 2.91 -3.19
C LYS A 123 11.53 1.55 -3.54
N ALA A 124 12.22 0.89 -2.59
CA ALA A 124 12.79 -0.44 -2.80
C ALA A 124 11.73 -1.47 -3.18
N MET A 125 10.60 -1.49 -2.45
CA MET A 125 9.49 -2.39 -2.76
C MET A 125 8.86 -2.08 -4.13
N ASN A 126 8.55 -0.81 -4.40
CA ASN A 126 7.88 -0.43 -5.64
C ASN A 126 8.75 -0.69 -6.88
N ASP A 127 10.03 -0.34 -6.83
CA ASP A 127 10.94 -0.50 -7.97
C ASP A 127 11.35 -1.98 -8.12
N GLY A 128 11.60 -2.68 -7.00
CA GLY A 128 11.98 -4.08 -6.99
C GLY A 128 10.88 -5.00 -7.56
N LEU A 129 9.61 -4.72 -7.27
CA LEU A 129 8.48 -5.47 -7.82
C LEU A 129 8.28 -5.27 -9.34
N GLN A 130 9.02 -4.37 -9.98
CA GLN A 130 8.97 -4.16 -11.43
C GLN A 130 10.11 -4.88 -12.18
N THR A 131 11.00 -5.58 -11.49
CA THR A 131 12.16 -6.24 -12.08
C THR A 131 12.34 -7.66 -11.53
N ASP A 132 13.40 -8.37 -11.96
CA ASP A 132 13.80 -9.66 -11.40
C ASP A 132 14.44 -9.50 -10.01
N MET A 133 14.59 -10.62 -9.30
CA MET A 133 15.06 -10.64 -7.91
C MET A 133 16.50 -10.09 -7.78
N ASP A 134 17.39 -10.39 -8.72
CA ASP A 134 18.80 -9.97 -8.65
C ASP A 134 18.90 -8.45 -8.74
N GLN A 135 18.17 -7.86 -9.68
CA GLN A 135 18.10 -6.40 -9.81
C GLN A 135 17.33 -5.75 -8.63
N ALA A 136 16.30 -6.40 -8.11
CA ALA A 136 15.56 -5.92 -6.93
C ALA A 136 16.48 -5.81 -5.72
N ILE A 137 17.34 -6.80 -5.48
CA ILE A 137 18.34 -6.80 -4.38
C ILE A 137 19.33 -5.65 -4.56
N VAL A 138 19.83 -5.40 -5.77
CA VAL A 138 20.74 -4.26 -6.04
C VAL A 138 20.06 -2.92 -5.71
N ILE A 139 18.76 -2.77 -6.04
CA ILE A 139 18.00 -1.58 -5.68
C ILE A 139 17.89 -1.44 -4.15
N GLU A 140 17.59 -2.54 -3.46
CA GLU A 140 17.49 -2.57 -2.00
C GLU A 140 18.81 -2.20 -1.34
N GLU A 141 19.93 -2.84 -1.73
CA GLU A 141 21.26 -2.56 -1.20
C GLU A 141 21.64 -1.09 -1.30
N LYS A 142 21.39 -0.47 -2.45
CA LYS A 142 21.66 0.95 -2.67
C LYS A 142 20.83 1.85 -1.73
N LEU A 143 19.53 1.57 -1.58
CA LEU A 143 18.65 2.36 -0.75
C LEU A 143 18.89 2.11 0.75
N PHE A 144 19.26 0.88 1.11
CA PHE A 144 19.71 0.51 2.45
C PHE A 144 21.00 1.24 2.82
N GLY A 145 22.02 1.17 1.94
CA GLY A 145 23.30 1.87 2.15
C GLY A 145 23.12 3.37 2.34
N GLY A 146 22.24 4.00 1.54
CA GLY A 146 21.92 5.42 1.68
C GLY A 146 21.31 5.81 3.03
N CYS A 147 20.68 4.88 3.75
CA CYS A 147 20.19 5.17 5.09
C CYS A 147 21.33 5.44 6.10
N PHE A 148 22.49 4.84 5.91
CA PHE A 148 23.67 5.03 6.81
C PHE A 148 24.31 6.41 6.71
N GLU A 149 23.97 7.17 5.69
CA GLU A 149 24.41 8.57 5.53
C GLU A 149 23.57 9.53 6.40
N THR A 150 22.42 9.06 6.95
CA THR A 150 21.48 9.92 7.67
C THR A 150 21.79 10.04 9.16
N GLU A 151 21.45 11.18 9.74
CA GLU A 151 21.50 11.40 11.21
C GLU A 151 20.48 10.51 11.92
N ASP A 152 19.32 10.30 11.31
CA ASP A 152 18.24 9.46 11.86
C ASP A 152 18.69 8.00 12.06
N GLN A 153 19.49 7.46 11.14
CA GLN A 153 20.07 6.11 11.28
C GLN A 153 21.00 6.05 12.49
N LYS A 154 21.94 7.01 12.61
CA LYS A 154 22.90 7.07 13.73
C LYS A 154 22.19 7.17 15.06
N ASN A 155 21.21 8.08 15.19
CA ASN A 155 20.42 8.23 16.40
C ASN A 155 19.60 6.96 16.72
N GLY A 156 18.99 6.34 15.69
CA GLY A 156 18.22 5.10 15.85
C GLY A 156 19.07 3.93 16.35
N MET A 157 20.25 3.72 15.77
CA MET A 157 21.18 2.67 16.17
C MET A 157 21.75 2.91 17.55
N GLN A 158 22.12 4.14 17.87
CA GLN A 158 22.60 4.49 19.21
C GLN A 158 21.52 4.27 20.27
N ALA A 159 20.30 4.73 20.01
CA ALA A 159 19.16 4.52 20.90
C ALA A 159 18.88 3.04 21.14
N PHE A 160 18.99 2.20 20.11
CA PHE A 160 18.84 0.75 20.23
C PHE A 160 19.91 0.12 21.16
N LEU A 161 21.19 0.48 20.98
CA LEU A 161 22.28 -0.01 21.82
C LEU A 161 22.14 0.44 23.28
N GLU A 162 21.68 1.67 23.49
CA GLU A 162 21.43 2.26 24.82
C GLU A 162 20.10 1.82 25.45
N LYS A 163 19.31 0.99 24.76
CA LYS A 163 17.97 0.54 25.18
C LYS A 163 17.00 1.67 25.53
N ARG A 164 17.14 2.82 24.88
CA ARG A 164 16.23 3.96 25.00
C ARG A 164 15.33 4.09 23.78
N LYS A 165 14.25 4.82 23.90
CA LYS A 165 13.40 5.19 22.77
C LYS A 165 13.97 6.40 22.05
N VAL A 166 13.82 6.42 20.71
CA VAL A 166 14.02 7.65 19.93
C VAL A 166 12.80 8.55 20.15
N GLU A 167 13.01 9.76 20.59
CA GLU A 167 11.91 10.73 20.81
C GLU A 167 11.36 11.25 19.50
N GLN A 168 12.24 11.60 18.56
CA GLN A 168 11.88 12.11 17.25
C GLN A 168 12.98 11.83 16.22
N PHE A 169 12.59 11.50 15.00
CA PHE A 169 13.46 11.51 13.83
C PHE A 169 13.38 12.85 13.09
N ASN A 170 14.52 13.32 12.56
CA ASN A 170 14.66 14.69 12.05
C ASN A 170 14.58 14.78 10.51
N ASN A 171 14.41 13.65 9.81
CA ASN A 171 14.34 13.59 8.35
C ASN A 171 15.64 14.05 7.65
N ARG A 172 16.79 13.75 8.22
CA ARG A 172 18.12 14.08 7.70
C ARG A 172 19.22 13.09 8.14
#